data_cfa754e1f353383445bfdd6c62de9d7e
#
_entry.id   cfa754e1f353383445bfdd6c62de9d7e
#
_cell.length_a   1.000
_cell.length_b   1.000
_cell.length_c   1.000
_cell.angle_alpha   90.00
_cell.angle_beta   90.00
_cell.angle_gamma   90.00
#
_symmetry.space_group_name_H-M   'P 1'
#
loop_
_entity.id
_entity.type
_entity.pdbx_description
1 polymer ?
#
loop_
_entity_poly.entity_id
_entity_poly.type
_entity_poly.pdbx_seq_one_letter_code
_entity_poly.pdbx_strand_id
1 'polypeptide(L)'
;MTNKKDSRPLSPHLQIYAWNISSFASILHRATGVLLYFSIIAISWYVVMYTYNINNGAPQEIVQEQCDCWFRNILQYAICVFSIGIIFSLYYHFCNGIRHLFWDIGKGFELTTARRSAIAVILIALLLTLATAGFVAYFKFL
;
A
#
# COMPACT_ATOMS: atom_id res chain seq x y z
N MET A 1 -52.15 8.35 28.69
CA MET A 1 -51.12 7.49 28.08
C MET A 1 -49.79 8.18 28.23
N THR A 2 -49.00 7.85 29.24
CA THR A 2 -47.67 8.40 29.50
C THR A 2 -46.68 7.83 28.51
N ASN A 3 -46.19 8.65 27.62
CA ASN A 3 -45.14 8.30 26.68
C ASN A 3 -43.85 7.99 27.46
N LYS A 4 -43.62 6.71 27.75
CA LYS A 4 -42.40 6.25 28.41
C LYS A 4 -41.25 6.51 27.42
N LYS A 5 -40.55 7.63 27.61
CA LYS A 5 -39.34 7.96 26.85
C LYS A 5 -38.45 6.72 26.86
N ASP A 6 -38.24 6.16 25.71
CA ASP A 6 -37.42 4.97 25.49
C ASP A 6 -36.01 5.29 26.04
N SER A 7 -35.65 4.68 27.16
CA SER A 7 -34.38 4.87 27.88
C SER A 7 -33.22 4.11 27.22
N ARG A 8 -33.42 3.60 26.00
CA ARG A 8 -32.38 2.91 25.28
C ARG A 8 -31.27 3.89 24.87
N PRO A 9 -29.99 3.52 25.05
CA PRO A 9 -28.91 4.35 24.60
C PRO A 9 -29.01 4.53 23.08
N LEU A 10 -28.93 5.79 22.61
CA LEU A 10 -28.88 6.10 21.20
C LEU A 10 -27.59 5.51 20.60
N SER A 11 -27.72 4.85 19.46
CA SER A 11 -26.55 4.42 18.67
C SER A 11 -25.73 5.65 18.28
N PRO A 12 -24.39 5.61 18.43
CA PRO A 12 -23.57 6.74 18.02
C PRO A 12 -23.76 6.99 16.52
N HIS A 13 -24.11 8.24 16.18
CA HIS A 13 -24.19 8.67 14.79
C HIS A 13 -22.81 8.67 14.17
N LEU A 14 -22.69 8.36 12.87
CA LEU A 14 -21.44 8.40 12.10
C LEU A 14 -20.70 9.75 12.22
N GLN A 15 -21.44 10.84 12.43
CA GLN A 15 -20.91 12.20 12.62
C GLN A 15 -20.14 12.39 13.95
N ILE A 16 -20.36 11.53 14.94
CA ILE A 16 -19.73 11.59 16.27
C ILE A 16 -18.51 10.63 16.34
N TYR A 17 -18.31 9.78 15.31
CA TYR A 17 -17.22 8.84 15.29
C TYR A 17 -15.86 9.53 15.17
N ALA A 18 -15.08 9.51 16.25
CA ALA A 18 -13.70 9.99 16.22
C ALA A 18 -12.80 8.98 15.53
N TRP A 19 -12.07 9.42 14.50
CA TRP A 19 -11.12 8.58 13.77
C TRP A 19 -10.04 8.05 14.73
N ASN A 20 -9.95 6.72 14.83
CA ASN A 20 -8.91 6.07 15.59
C ASN A 20 -7.81 5.60 14.63
N ILE A 21 -6.55 5.85 14.98
CA ILE A 21 -5.39 5.45 14.17
C ILE A 21 -5.34 3.93 13.91
N SER A 22 -5.83 3.12 14.85
CA SER A 22 -5.92 1.66 14.67
C SER A 22 -6.94 1.28 13.59
N SER A 23 -8.07 2.01 13.51
CA SER A 23 -9.09 1.82 12.48
C SER A 23 -8.55 2.22 11.10
N PHE A 24 -7.83 3.37 11.03
CA PHE A 24 -7.15 3.81 9.82
C PHE A 24 -6.12 2.78 9.34
N ALA A 25 -5.30 2.24 10.24
CA ALA A 25 -4.33 1.21 9.92
C ALA A 25 -4.99 -0.07 9.33
N SER A 26 -6.17 -0.45 9.82
CA SER A 26 -6.92 -1.59 9.28
C SER A 26 -7.44 -1.32 7.86
N ILE A 27 -7.96 -0.12 7.59
CA ILE A 27 -8.41 0.27 6.25
C ILE A 27 -7.23 0.30 5.27
N LEU A 28 -6.11 0.92 5.69
CA LEU A 28 -4.91 0.99 4.89
C LEU A 28 -4.34 -0.40 4.57
N HIS A 29 -4.40 -1.34 5.52
CA HIS A 29 -3.98 -2.72 5.29
C HIS A 29 -4.80 -3.40 4.18
N ARG A 30 -6.11 -3.22 4.17
CA ARG A 30 -6.98 -3.76 3.10
C ARG A 30 -6.68 -3.09 1.76
N ALA A 31 -6.52 -1.77 1.74
CA ALA A 31 -6.21 -1.01 0.52
C ALA A 31 -4.86 -1.44 -0.08
N THR A 32 -3.83 -1.58 0.76
CA THR A 32 -2.51 -2.06 0.31
C THR A 32 -2.56 -3.51 -0.18
N GLY A 33 -3.36 -4.38 0.43
CA GLY A 33 -3.57 -5.75 -0.06
C GLY A 33 -4.19 -5.81 -1.46
N VAL A 34 -5.21 -4.99 -1.72
CA VAL A 34 -5.83 -4.87 -3.04
C VAL A 34 -4.82 -4.34 -4.07
N LEU A 35 -4.06 -3.30 -3.71
CA LEU A 35 -3.03 -2.74 -4.60
C LEU A 35 -1.96 -3.79 -4.95
N LEU A 36 -1.48 -4.55 -3.97
CA LEU A 36 -0.49 -5.62 -4.18
C LEU A 36 -1.04 -6.74 -5.08
N TYR A 37 -2.30 -7.12 -4.90
CA TYR A 37 -2.95 -8.11 -5.73
C TYR A 37 -2.93 -7.71 -7.21
N PHE A 38 -3.37 -6.49 -7.53
CA PHE A 38 -3.32 -6.01 -8.92
C PHE A 38 -1.90 -5.81 -9.43
N SER A 39 -0.97 -5.43 -8.55
CA SER A 39 0.44 -5.27 -8.92
C SER A 39 1.08 -6.61 -9.32
N ILE A 40 0.79 -7.70 -8.61
CA ILE A 40 1.28 -9.04 -8.95
C ILE A 40 0.72 -9.49 -10.30
N ILE A 41 -0.56 -9.26 -10.57
CA ILE A 41 -1.17 -9.59 -11.86
C ILE A 41 -0.49 -8.80 -12.99
N ALA A 42 -0.29 -7.48 -12.80
CA ALA A 42 0.35 -6.64 -13.80
C ALA A 42 1.80 -7.05 -14.08
N ILE A 43 2.57 -7.36 -13.03
CA ILE A 43 3.96 -7.83 -13.17
C ILE A 43 3.99 -9.20 -13.89
N SER A 44 3.11 -10.11 -13.51
CA SER A 44 3.02 -11.42 -14.15
C SER A 44 2.69 -11.29 -15.64
N TRP A 45 1.74 -10.42 -15.97
CA TRP A 45 1.39 -10.15 -17.37
C TRP A 45 2.56 -9.52 -18.14
N TYR A 46 3.25 -8.56 -17.53
CA TYR A 46 4.44 -7.94 -18.12
C TYR A 46 5.53 -8.98 -18.42
N VAL A 47 5.83 -9.87 -17.48
CA VAL A 47 6.83 -10.92 -17.66
C VAL A 47 6.45 -11.87 -18.80
N VAL A 48 5.18 -12.27 -18.89
CA VAL A 48 4.68 -13.12 -19.98
C VAL A 48 4.83 -12.43 -21.33
N MET A 49 4.41 -11.17 -21.43
CA MET A 49 4.52 -10.41 -22.68
C MET A 49 5.98 -10.15 -23.08
N TYR A 50 6.83 -9.86 -22.10
CA TYR A 50 8.26 -9.66 -22.33
C TYR A 50 8.94 -10.92 -22.88
N THR A 51 8.69 -12.07 -22.26
CA THR A 51 9.24 -13.36 -22.71
C THR A 51 8.68 -13.77 -24.07
N TYR A 52 7.41 -13.54 -24.34
CA TYR A 52 6.79 -13.78 -25.63
C TYR A 52 7.45 -12.95 -26.75
N ASN A 53 7.67 -11.66 -26.51
CA ASN A 53 8.29 -10.77 -27.48
C ASN A 53 9.75 -11.15 -27.78
N ILE A 54 10.52 -11.53 -26.76
CA ILE A 54 11.91 -12.01 -26.95
C ILE A 54 11.92 -13.26 -27.83
N ASN A 55 11.06 -14.23 -27.53
CA ASN A 55 11.05 -15.50 -28.25
C ASN A 55 10.61 -15.38 -29.72
N ASN A 56 9.77 -14.38 -30.03
CA ASN A 56 9.27 -14.15 -31.39
C ASN A 56 10.11 -13.11 -32.18
N GLY A 57 11.26 -12.66 -31.66
CA GLY A 57 12.15 -11.73 -32.36
C GLY A 57 11.53 -10.38 -32.67
N ALA A 58 10.53 -9.93 -31.86
CA ALA A 58 9.93 -8.62 -32.05
C ALA A 58 11.00 -7.52 -31.86
N PRO A 59 11.18 -6.61 -32.84
CA PRO A 59 12.15 -5.54 -32.72
C PRO A 59 11.77 -4.67 -31.50
N GLN A 60 12.67 -4.55 -30.53
CA GLN A 60 12.48 -3.71 -29.35
C GLN A 60 12.49 -2.21 -29.66
N GLU A 61 12.78 -1.83 -30.90
CA GLU A 61 13.00 -0.45 -31.31
C GLU A 61 11.72 0.35 -31.61
N ILE A 62 10.57 -0.28 -31.82
CA ILE A 62 9.39 0.39 -32.39
C ILE A 62 8.65 1.30 -31.39
N VAL A 63 8.85 1.15 -30.10
CA VAL A 63 8.12 1.95 -29.10
C VAL A 63 8.86 3.25 -28.72
N GLN A 64 10.10 3.41 -29.13
CA GLN A 64 10.97 4.48 -28.61
C GLN A 64 10.99 5.78 -29.44
N GLU A 65 10.58 5.76 -30.70
CA GLU A 65 10.79 6.89 -31.60
C GLU A 65 9.64 7.90 -31.72
N GLN A 66 8.43 7.59 -31.28
CA GLN A 66 7.26 8.45 -31.61
C GLN A 66 6.56 9.10 -30.42
N CYS A 67 7.13 9.04 -29.23
CA CYS A 67 6.53 9.69 -28.06
C CYS A 67 7.24 11.03 -27.77
N ASP A 68 6.46 12.13 -27.74
CA ASP A 68 6.97 13.46 -27.34
C ASP A 68 7.79 13.35 -26.05
N CYS A 69 8.98 13.96 -26.03
CA CYS A 69 9.91 13.90 -24.88
C CYS A 69 9.24 14.29 -23.56
N TRP A 70 8.26 15.18 -23.62
CA TRP A 70 7.48 15.62 -22.48
C TRP A 70 6.59 14.50 -21.90
N PHE A 71 5.84 13.81 -22.76
CA PHE A 71 4.97 12.70 -22.34
C PHE A 71 5.77 11.53 -21.76
N ARG A 72 6.90 11.21 -22.38
CA ARG A 72 7.82 10.17 -21.89
C ARG A 72 8.34 10.49 -20.49
N ASN A 73 8.73 11.74 -20.25
CA ASN A 73 9.22 12.17 -18.93
C ASN A 73 8.12 12.06 -17.87
N ILE A 74 6.89 12.50 -18.16
CA ILE A 74 5.75 12.37 -17.25
C ILE A 74 5.49 10.90 -16.94
N LEU A 75 5.45 10.04 -17.95
CA LEU A 75 5.21 8.61 -17.77
C LEU A 75 6.30 7.98 -16.90
N GLN A 76 7.56 8.34 -17.12
CA GLN A 76 8.67 7.85 -16.30
C GLN A 76 8.56 8.27 -14.83
N TYR A 77 8.21 9.54 -14.56
CA TYR A 77 7.97 10.01 -13.21
C TYR A 77 6.76 9.31 -12.56
N ALA A 78 5.69 9.13 -13.32
CA ALA A 78 4.49 8.42 -12.82
C ALA A 78 4.82 6.96 -12.44
N ILE A 79 5.56 6.25 -13.28
CA ILE A 79 6.02 4.88 -13.00
C ILE A 79 6.91 4.86 -11.75
N CYS A 80 7.82 5.82 -11.60
CA CYS A 80 8.69 5.91 -10.43
C CYS A 80 7.89 6.11 -9.15
N VAL A 81 6.96 7.06 -9.13
CA VAL A 81 6.08 7.33 -7.97
C VAL A 81 5.21 6.12 -7.65
N PHE A 82 4.64 5.48 -8.67
CA PHE A 82 3.82 4.28 -8.49
C PHE A 82 4.64 3.10 -7.93
N SER A 83 5.87 2.91 -8.40
CA SER A 83 6.78 1.89 -7.89
C SER A 83 7.12 2.09 -6.40
N ILE A 84 7.36 3.34 -5.98
CA ILE A 84 7.57 3.68 -4.57
C ILE A 84 6.31 3.36 -3.75
N GLY A 85 5.13 3.65 -4.29
CA GLY A 85 3.84 3.30 -3.66
C GLY A 85 3.65 1.78 -3.48
N ILE A 86 4.05 0.98 -4.46
CA ILE A 86 4.00 -0.50 -4.36
C ILE A 86 4.98 -0.99 -3.30
N ILE A 87 6.21 -0.47 -3.26
CA ILE A 87 7.22 -0.85 -2.25
C ILE A 87 6.73 -0.49 -0.84
N PHE A 88 6.18 0.71 -0.66
CA PHE A 88 5.56 1.09 0.62
C PHE A 88 4.42 0.15 1.00
N SER A 89 3.54 -0.18 0.05
CA SER A 89 2.42 -1.08 0.28
C SER A 89 2.87 -2.48 0.69
N LEU A 90 3.96 -2.97 0.10
CA LEU A 90 4.55 -4.27 0.45
C LEU A 90 5.04 -4.27 1.91
N TYR A 91 5.86 -3.29 2.30
CA TYR A 91 6.37 -3.21 3.67
C TYR A 91 5.27 -2.97 4.69
N TYR A 92 4.35 -2.07 4.38
CA TYR A 92 3.23 -1.77 5.26
C TYR A 92 2.33 -2.99 5.46
N HIS A 93 1.94 -3.66 4.37
CA HIS A 93 1.08 -4.84 4.41
C HIS A 93 1.73 -5.97 5.20
N PHE A 94 3.02 -6.20 4.99
CA PHE A 94 3.78 -7.20 5.72
C PHE A 94 3.87 -6.88 7.22
N CYS A 95 4.29 -5.68 7.60
CA CYS A 95 4.43 -5.29 9.01
C CYS A 95 3.08 -5.30 9.74
N ASN A 96 2.01 -4.82 9.09
CA ASN A 96 0.68 -4.85 9.70
C ASN A 96 0.09 -6.27 9.73
N GLY A 97 0.45 -7.14 8.78
CA GLY A 97 0.14 -8.56 8.83
C GLY A 97 0.74 -9.24 10.07
N ILE A 98 2.01 -8.98 10.39
CA ILE A 98 2.65 -9.45 11.62
C ILE A 98 1.86 -8.96 12.86
N ARG A 99 1.43 -7.71 12.87
CA ARG A 99 0.60 -7.16 13.96
C ARG A 99 -0.71 -7.94 14.13
N HIS A 100 -1.38 -8.34 13.04
CA HIS A 100 -2.57 -9.18 13.11
C HIS A 100 -2.29 -10.55 13.69
N LEU A 101 -1.15 -11.16 13.35
CA LEU A 101 -0.73 -12.44 13.95
C LEU A 101 -0.55 -12.34 15.48
N PHE A 102 -0.03 -11.20 15.99
CA PHE A 102 0.01 -10.99 17.44
C PHE A 102 -1.37 -10.93 18.08
N TRP A 103 -2.35 -10.36 17.40
CA TRP A 103 -3.73 -10.37 17.87
C TRP A 103 -4.35 -11.77 17.85
N ASP A 104 -4.06 -12.59 16.84
CA ASP A 104 -4.54 -13.97 16.76
C ASP A 104 -4.03 -14.81 17.93
N ILE A 105 -2.85 -14.50 18.49
CA ILE A 105 -2.30 -15.12 19.70
C ILE A 105 -2.89 -14.50 20.99
N GLY A 106 -3.80 -13.53 20.88
CA GLY A 106 -4.43 -12.89 22.03
C GLY A 106 -3.61 -11.79 22.70
N LYS A 107 -2.59 -11.23 22.02
CA LYS A 107 -1.70 -10.21 22.59
C LYS A 107 -1.90 -8.85 21.91
N GLY A 108 -1.78 -7.77 22.71
CA GLY A 108 -1.75 -6.41 22.18
C GLY A 108 -3.10 -5.76 21.91
N PHE A 109 -4.19 -6.25 22.50
CA PHE A 109 -5.55 -5.71 22.36
C PHE A 109 -5.79 -4.41 23.15
N GLU A 110 -4.94 -4.10 24.12
CA GLU A 110 -5.10 -2.85 24.87
C GLU A 110 -5.06 -1.64 23.94
N LEU A 111 -5.95 -0.69 24.15
CA LEU A 111 -6.12 0.50 23.28
C LEU A 111 -4.83 1.27 23.09
N THR A 112 -4.03 1.43 24.17
CA THR A 112 -2.73 2.11 24.13
C THR A 112 -1.70 1.35 23.30
N THR A 113 -1.63 0.04 23.49
CA THR A 113 -0.71 -0.86 22.75
C THR A 113 -1.12 -0.95 21.28
N ALA A 114 -2.41 -1.07 20.98
CA ALA A 114 -2.93 -1.09 19.62
C ALA A 114 -2.63 0.21 18.85
N ARG A 115 -2.71 1.36 19.54
CA ARG A 115 -2.36 2.67 18.97
C ARG A 115 -0.85 2.78 18.70
N ARG A 116 -0.01 2.40 19.67
CA ARG A 116 1.46 2.46 19.54
C ARG A 116 1.96 1.52 18.44
N SER A 117 1.44 0.30 18.37
CA SER A 117 1.79 -0.67 17.33
C SER A 117 1.38 -0.19 15.94
N ALA A 118 0.22 0.47 15.77
CA ALA A 118 -0.19 1.03 14.50
C ALA A 118 0.76 2.13 14.01
N ILE A 119 1.19 3.03 14.90
CA ILE A 119 2.17 4.07 14.58
C ILE A 119 3.52 3.45 14.23
N ALA A 120 3.98 2.47 15.01
CA ALA A 120 5.25 1.79 14.76
C ALA A 120 5.29 1.12 13.38
N VAL A 121 4.21 0.43 12.98
CA VAL A 121 4.10 -0.19 11.65
C VAL A 121 4.24 0.83 10.54
N ILE A 122 3.56 1.98 10.64
CA ILE A 122 3.66 3.04 9.63
C ILE A 122 5.09 3.58 9.53
N LEU A 123 5.72 3.87 10.68
CA LEU A 123 7.09 4.39 10.71
C LEU A 123 8.11 3.40 10.15
N ILE A 124 8.00 2.12 10.51
CA ILE A 124 8.89 1.07 10.00
C ILE A 124 8.71 0.92 8.49
N ALA A 125 7.48 0.89 7.98
CA ALA A 125 7.21 0.79 6.55
C ALA A 125 7.79 1.98 5.78
N LEU A 126 7.67 3.20 6.30
CA LEU A 126 8.26 4.40 5.71
C LEU A 126 9.79 4.33 5.69
N LEU A 127 10.41 3.96 6.80
CA LEU A 127 11.87 3.83 6.90
C LEU A 127 12.42 2.79 5.91
N LEU A 128 11.78 1.63 5.81
CA LEU A 128 12.18 0.59 4.86
C LEU A 128 12.00 1.05 3.42
N THR A 129 10.92 1.76 3.12
CA THR A 129 10.68 2.32 1.77
C THR A 129 11.75 3.34 1.41
N LEU A 130 12.09 4.26 2.32
CA LEU A 130 13.14 5.26 2.09
C LEU A 130 14.52 4.61 1.93
N ALA A 131 14.82 3.60 2.74
CA ALA A 131 16.08 2.85 2.65
C ALA A 131 16.20 2.16 1.27
N THR A 132 15.15 1.48 0.81
CA THR A 132 15.17 0.83 -0.51
C THR A 132 15.23 1.84 -1.66
N ALA A 133 14.51 2.94 -1.58
CA ALA A 133 14.56 3.99 -2.59
C ALA A 133 15.96 4.63 -2.66
N GLY A 134 16.57 4.91 -1.50
CA GLY A 134 17.94 5.43 -1.40
C GLY A 134 18.98 4.45 -1.94
N PHE A 135 18.84 3.16 -1.63
CA PHE A 135 19.71 2.11 -2.15
C PHE A 135 19.64 2.03 -3.68
N VAL A 136 18.44 1.99 -4.25
CA VAL A 136 18.24 1.96 -5.72
C VAL A 136 18.80 3.22 -6.38
N ALA A 137 18.58 4.38 -5.78
CA ALA A 137 19.13 5.64 -6.28
C ALA A 137 20.68 5.62 -6.29
N TYR A 138 21.29 5.14 -5.22
CA TYR A 138 22.75 5.03 -5.11
C TYR A 138 23.34 4.18 -6.23
N PHE A 139 22.77 3.01 -6.52
CA PHE A 139 23.25 2.13 -7.59
C PHE A 139 22.97 2.66 -9.02
N LYS A 140 22.02 3.57 -9.17
CA LYS A 140 21.75 4.20 -10.47
C LYS A 140 22.75 5.31 -10.78
N PHE A 141 23.40 5.89 -9.76
CA PHE A 141 24.38 6.97 -9.91
C PHE A 141 25.84 6.48 -9.89
N LEU A 142 26.09 5.21 -9.60
CA LEU A 142 27.38 4.53 -9.71
C LEU A 142 27.55 3.91 -11.09
#